data_1b78ec4df1bb1127a43151ba89506d23
#
_entry.id   1b78ec4df1bb1127a43151ba89506d23
#
_cell.length_a   1.000
_cell.length_b   1.000
_cell.length_c   1.000
_cell.angle_alpha   90.00
_cell.angle_beta   90.00
_cell.angle_gamma   90.00
#
_symmetry.space_group_name_H-M   'P 1'
#
loop_
_entity.id
_entity.type
_entity.pdbx_description
1 polymer ?
#
loop_
_entity_poly.entity_id
_entity_poly.type
_entity_poly.pdbx_seq_one_letter_code
_entity_poly.pdbx_strand_id
1 'polypeptide(L)'
;MMQFRSVGIGVAVAWMALLGANEAARWATTNVGQQLAVSRAILLLFATAMYFTGAGDYGLRAPGRLPWIWMVPVSVLLGVSVGVAGAVPGEWWLWVFIGFADEVFVRGWLQAALSPIKQRLGAWSIPALASGLFAGSMYLVLMKQRAPGATVMALVVGSSALGLAAAKLREESGSLVGPVAMHVLFGLALALA
;
A
#
# COMPACT_ATOMS: atom_id res chain seq x y z
N MET A 1 -11.10 -24.36 -6.86
CA MET A 1 -10.87 -23.67 -8.15
C MET A 1 -11.56 -22.30 -8.26
N MET A 2 -12.81 -22.15 -7.78
CA MET A 2 -13.55 -20.86 -7.82
C MET A 2 -12.89 -19.72 -7.02
N GLN A 3 -12.31 -19.98 -5.85
CA GLN A 3 -11.71 -18.94 -4.98
C GLN A 3 -10.44 -18.30 -5.57
N PHE A 4 -9.59 -19.06 -6.28
CA PHE A 4 -8.41 -18.48 -6.94
C PHE A 4 -8.76 -17.54 -8.10
N ARG A 5 -9.89 -17.80 -8.81
CA ARG A 5 -10.41 -16.86 -9.82
C ARG A 5 -10.80 -15.52 -9.18
N SER A 6 -11.39 -15.54 -8.00
CA SER A 6 -11.78 -14.32 -7.27
C SER A 6 -10.58 -13.49 -6.82
N VAL A 7 -9.47 -14.14 -6.38
CA VAL A 7 -8.20 -13.43 -6.10
C VAL A 7 -7.68 -12.75 -7.37
N GLY A 8 -7.60 -13.50 -8.47
CA GLY A 8 -7.11 -12.98 -9.74
C GLY A 8 -7.92 -11.78 -10.23
N ILE A 9 -9.26 -11.84 -10.12
CA ILE A 9 -10.14 -10.73 -10.50
C ILE A 9 -9.90 -9.51 -9.59
N GLY A 10 -9.87 -9.69 -8.26
CA GLY A 10 -9.64 -8.58 -7.33
C GLY A 10 -8.30 -7.89 -7.56
N VAL A 11 -7.23 -8.67 -7.74
CA VAL A 11 -5.89 -8.14 -8.05
C VAL A 11 -5.86 -7.48 -9.43
N ALA A 12 -6.53 -8.04 -10.45
CA ALA A 12 -6.61 -7.45 -11.79
C ALA A 12 -7.35 -6.10 -11.76
N VAL A 13 -8.46 -5.99 -11.02
CA VAL A 13 -9.17 -4.72 -10.83
C VAL A 13 -8.28 -3.69 -10.12
N ALA A 14 -7.52 -4.11 -9.09
CA ALA A 14 -6.57 -3.23 -8.41
C ALA A 14 -5.49 -2.71 -9.37
N TRP A 15 -4.95 -3.59 -10.22
CA TRP A 15 -3.99 -3.19 -11.26
C TRP A 15 -4.59 -2.23 -12.28
N MET A 16 -5.80 -2.48 -12.76
CA MET A 16 -6.47 -1.56 -13.70
C MET A 16 -6.72 -0.19 -13.06
N ALA A 17 -7.16 -0.15 -11.80
CA ALA A 17 -7.32 1.10 -11.07
C ALA A 17 -5.99 1.86 -10.92
N LEU A 18 -4.91 1.16 -10.55
CA LEU A 18 -3.58 1.74 -10.41
C LEU A 18 -3.05 2.30 -11.74
N LEU A 19 -3.13 1.51 -12.81
CA LEU A 19 -2.65 1.93 -14.14
C LEU A 19 -3.46 3.10 -14.66
N GLY A 20 -4.79 3.07 -14.53
CA GLY A 20 -5.67 4.16 -14.92
C GLY A 20 -5.41 5.45 -14.13
N ALA A 21 -5.23 5.34 -12.80
CA ALA A 21 -4.90 6.48 -11.96
C ALA A 21 -3.53 7.10 -12.31
N ASN A 22 -2.52 6.24 -12.57
CA ASN A 22 -1.20 6.69 -12.95
C ASN A 22 -1.19 7.36 -14.33
N GLU A 23 -1.93 6.83 -15.29
CA GLU A 23 -2.04 7.42 -16.61
C GLU A 23 -2.80 8.76 -16.56
N ALA A 24 -3.92 8.84 -15.86
CA ALA A 24 -4.64 10.09 -15.65
C ALA A 24 -3.76 11.16 -14.98
N ALA A 25 -2.92 10.78 -14.02
CA ALA A 25 -1.99 11.70 -13.38
C ALA A 25 -0.92 12.23 -14.35
N ARG A 26 -0.44 11.41 -15.30
CA ARG A 26 0.50 11.85 -16.36
C ARG A 26 -0.12 12.88 -17.29
N TRP A 27 -1.40 12.77 -17.59
CA TRP A 27 -2.13 13.77 -18.36
C TRP A 27 -2.35 15.08 -17.60
N ALA A 28 -2.51 15.00 -16.27
CA ALA A 28 -2.80 16.15 -15.45
C ALA A 28 -1.58 17.03 -15.16
N THR A 29 -0.37 16.46 -15.10
CA THR A 29 0.85 17.21 -14.76
C THR A 29 2.13 16.50 -15.22
N THR A 30 3.18 17.26 -15.46
CA THR A 30 4.52 16.75 -15.78
C THR A 30 5.41 16.57 -14.56
N ASN A 31 5.06 17.17 -13.43
CA ASN A 31 5.82 17.06 -12.18
C ASN A 31 5.60 15.71 -11.53
N VAL A 32 6.69 14.97 -11.25
CA VAL A 32 6.63 13.60 -10.70
C VAL A 32 5.95 13.54 -9.34
N GLY A 33 6.24 14.48 -8.44
CA GLY A 33 5.60 14.54 -7.12
C GLY A 33 4.09 14.77 -7.22
N GLN A 34 3.68 15.69 -8.09
CA GLN A 34 2.28 15.94 -8.37
C GLN A 34 1.60 14.73 -9.02
N GLN A 35 2.27 14.03 -9.95
CA GLN A 35 1.76 12.79 -10.54
C GLN A 35 1.50 11.72 -9.47
N LEU A 36 2.42 11.57 -8.52
CA LEU A 36 2.25 10.66 -7.40
C LEU A 36 1.05 11.07 -6.54
N ALA A 37 0.92 12.35 -6.19
CA ALA A 37 -0.21 12.86 -5.40
C ALA A 37 -1.54 12.66 -6.12
N VAL A 38 -1.64 13.03 -7.40
CA VAL A 38 -2.88 12.88 -8.21
C VAL A 38 -3.27 11.41 -8.34
N SER A 39 -2.33 10.53 -8.65
CA SER A 39 -2.63 9.10 -8.76
C SER A 39 -3.17 8.52 -7.45
N ARG A 40 -2.61 8.92 -6.29
CA ARG A 40 -3.09 8.48 -4.97
C ARG A 40 -4.43 9.08 -4.59
N ALA A 41 -4.68 10.33 -4.96
CA ALA A 41 -6.00 10.93 -4.79
C ALA A 41 -7.08 10.16 -5.58
N ILE A 42 -6.80 9.76 -6.81
CA ILE A 42 -7.72 8.95 -7.62
C ILE A 42 -7.96 7.57 -6.98
N LEU A 43 -6.90 6.90 -6.50
CA LEU A 43 -7.05 5.61 -5.82
C LEU A 43 -7.84 5.73 -4.51
N LEU A 44 -7.62 6.80 -3.75
CA LEU A 44 -8.37 7.09 -2.53
C LEU A 44 -9.85 7.33 -2.83
N LEU A 45 -10.16 8.11 -3.88
CA LEU A 45 -11.54 8.32 -4.34
C LEU A 45 -12.20 7.02 -4.79
N PHE A 46 -11.47 6.19 -5.54
CA PHE A 46 -11.94 4.86 -5.95
C PHE A 46 -12.27 3.99 -4.72
N ALA A 47 -11.33 3.87 -3.77
CA ALA A 47 -11.54 3.08 -2.56
C ALA A 47 -12.71 3.61 -1.73
N THR A 48 -12.86 4.93 -1.63
CA THR A 48 -13.98 5.58 -0.93
C THR A 48 -15.31 5.29 -1.64
N ALA A 49 -15.36 5.38 -2.96
CA ALA A 49 -16.56 5.02 -3.72
C ALA A 49 -16.93 3.55 -3.51
N MET A 50 -15.95 2.65 -3.53
CA MET A 50 -16.18 1.23 -3.27
C MET A 50 -16.63 0.93 -1.83
N TYR A 51 -16.22 1.75 -0.86
CA TYR A 51 -16.72 1.66 0.52
C TYR A 51 -18.24 1.85 0.57
N PHE A 52 -18.77 2.86 -0.11
CA PHE A 52 -20.21 3.12 -0.16
C PHE A 52 -21.02 2.05 -0.91
N THR A 53 -20.38 1.22 -1.71
CA THR A 53 -21.03 0.06 -2.35
C THR A 53 -21.12 -1.17 -1.45
N GLY A 54 -20.61 -1.10 -0.22
CA GLY A 54 -20.63 -2.21 0.72
C GLY A 54 -19.60 -3.32 0.41
N ALA A 55 -18.51 -2.99 -0.26
CA ALA A 55 -17.49 -3.95 -0.73
C ALA A 55 -16.66 -4.61 0.40
N GLY A 56 -17.13 -4.59 1.64
CA GLY A 56 -16.50 -5.30 2.76
C GLY A 56 -16.14 -4.42 3.96
N ASP A 57 -15.49 -5.02 4.96
CA ASP A 57 -15.03 -4.34 6.18
C ASP A 57 -13.68 -3.64 5.93
N TYR A 58 -13.71 -2.33 5.77
CA TYR A 58 -12.52 -1.49 5.59
C TYR A 58 -11.69 -1.30 6.86
N GLY A 59 -12.15 -1.77 8.01
CA GLY A 59 -11.46 -1.61 9.29
C GLY A 59 -11.36 -0.19 9.79
N LEU A 60 -12.35 0.64 9.46
CA LEU A 60 -12.47 2.00 9.97
C LEU A 60 -12.98 1.99 11.42
N ARG A 61 -12.29 1.27 12.28
CA ARG A 61 -12.60 1.15 13.71
C ARG A 61 -11.33 1.34 14.53
N ALA A 62 -11.50 1.77 15.77
CA ALA A 62 -10.40 1.87 16.70
C ALA A 62 -9.70 0.50 16.85
N PRO A 63 -8.37 0.47 16.81
CA PRO A 63 -7.64 -0.77 17.08
C PRO A 63 -7.78 -1.14 18.55
N GLY A 64 -7.72 -2.42 18.86
CA GLY A 64 -7.56 -2.88 20.23
C GLY A 64 -6.18 -2.48 20.77
N ARG A 65 -5.23 -3.41 20.79
CA ARG A 65 -3.84 -3.11 21.12
C ARG A 65 -2.99 -3.09 19.85
N LEU A 66 -2.20 -2.03 19.66
CA LEU A 66 -1.21 -1.97 18.59
C LEU A 66 0.16 -2.40 19.13
N PRO A 67 0.86 -3.30 18.46
CA PRO A 67 2.16 -3.78 18.88
C PRO A 67 3.28 -2.79 18.49
N TRP A 68 3.27 -1.58 19.08
CA TRP A 68 4.20 -0.51 18.78
C TRP A 68 5.68 -0.92 18.88
N ILE A 69 5.98 -1.90 19.76
CA ILE A 69 7.33 -2.35 20.02
C ILE A 69 8.04 -2.89 18.78
N TRP A 70 7.32 -3.46 17.83
CA TRP A 70 7.91 -3.91 16.57
C TRP A 70 7.48 -3.06 15.36
N MET A 71 6.28 -2.45 15.41
CA MET A 71 5.78 -1.61 14.31
C MET A 71 6.70 -0.44 14.01
N VAL A 72 7.09 0.32 15.04
CA VAL A 72 7.95 1.50 14.89
C VAL A 72 9.31 1.13 14.33
N PRO A 73 10.10 0.23 14.96
CA PRO A 73 11.41 -0.12 14.43
C PRO A 73 11.37 -0.71 13.03
N VAL A 74 10.42 -1.59 12.72
CA VAL A 74 10.31 -2.16 11.37
C VAL A 74 10.03 -1.08 10.33
N SER A 75 9.09 -0.18 10.59
CA SER A 75 8.76 0.91 9.66
C SER A 75 9.93 1.86 9.44
N VAL A 76 10.59 2.29 10.52
CA VAL A 76 11.72 3.21 10.45
C VAL A 76 12.92 2.57 9.76
N LEU A 77 13.31 1.36 10.15
CA LEU A 77 14.44 0.66 9.54
C LEU A 77 14.24 0.43 8.04
N LEU A 78 13.04 0.01 7.63
CA LEU A 78 12.73 -0.16 6.20
C LEU A 78 12.75 1.18 5.47
N GLY A 79 12.19 2.24 6.06
CA GLY A 79 12.19 3.58 5.47
C GLY A 79 13.60 4.13 5.26
N VAL A 80 14.42 4.10 6.30
CA VAL A 80 15.83 4.51 6.22
C VAL A 80 16.61 3.68 5.21
N SER A 81 16.45 2.34 5.23
CA SER A 81 17.15 1.46 4.28
C SER A 81 16.83 1.78 2.83
N VAL A 82 15.58 2.12 2.53
CA VAL A 82 15.16 2.51 1.18
C VAL A 82 15.64 3.93 0.85
N GLY A 83 15.59 4.87 1.79
CA GLY A 83 16.08 6.24 1.59
C GLY A 83 17.57 6.29 1.27
N VAL A 84 18.38 5.56 2.03
CA VAL A 84 19.83 5.44 1.79
C VAL A 84 20.15 4.74 0.45
N ALA A 85 19.31 3.82 0.00
CA ALA A 85 19.50 3.12 -1.28
C ALA A 85 19.26 4.00 -2.52
N GLY A 86 18.65 5.17 -2.36
CA GLY A 86 18.48 6.12 -3.45
C GLY A 86 17.54 7.27 -3.11
N ALA A 87 17.88 8.46 -3.59
CA ALA A 87 17.03 9.64 -3.42
C ALA A 87 15.64 9.40 -4.06
N VAL A 88 14.62 9.37 -3.24
CA VAL A 88 13.23 9.29 -3.70
C VAL A 88 12.67 10.71 -3.71
N PRO A 89 12.22 11.21 -4.87
CA PRO A 89 11.74 12.58 -4.96
C PRO A 89 10.46 12.78 -4.15
N GLY A 90 10.39 13.87 -3.43
CA GLY A 90 9.16 14.29 -2.78
C GLY A 90 9.39 14.90 -1.40
N GLU A 91 8.48 15.78 -1.01
CA GLU A 91 8.45 16.37 0.31
C GLU A 91 7.84 15.39 1.32
N TRP A 92 8.19 15.50 2.60
CA TRP A 92 7.72 14.61 3.67
C TRP A 92 6.18 14.44 3.71
N TRP A 93 5.43 15.52 3.50
CA TRP A 93 3.96 15.48 3.49
C TRP A 93 3.40 14.61 2.36
N LEU A 94 4.09 14.57 1.20
CA LEU A 94 3.72 13.70 0.09
C LEU A 94 3.78 12.22 0.48
N TRP A 95 4.83 11.83 1.22
CA TRP A 95 4.99 10.45 1.68
C TRP A 95 3.98 10.07 2.75
N VAL A 96 3.59 11.02 3.62
CA VAL A 96 2.47 10.84 4.56
C VAL A 96 1.16 10.61 3.81
N PHE A 97 0.88 11.43 2.81
CA PHE A 97 -0.32 11.30 1.98
C PHE A 97 -0.34 9.99 1.18
N ILE A 98 0.78 9.62 0.53
CA ILE A 98 0.93 8.36 -0.19
C ILE A 98 0.66 7.19 0.76
N GLY A 99 1.29 7.17 1.93
CA GLY A 99 1.11 6.13 2.91
C GLY A 99 -0.35 5.95 3.34
N PHE A 100 -1.05 7.04 3.60
CA PHE A 100 -2.47 7.01 3.93
C PHE A 100 -3.32 6.47 2.76
N ALA A 101 -3.15 7.01 1.56
CA ALA A 101 -3.95 6.64 0.40
C ALA A 101 -3.71 5.18 -0.02
N ASP A 102 -2.45 4.73 -0.01
CA ASP A 102 -2.09 3.34 -0.33
C ASP A 102 -2.69 2.36 0.68
N GLU A 103 -2.72 2.69 1.98
CA GLU A 103 -3.33 1.82 2.98
C GLU A 103 -4.85 1.75 2.85
N VAL A 104 -5.52 2.87 2.60
CA VAL A 104 -6.97 2.87 2.34
C VAL A 104 -7.31 2.05 1.09
N PHE A 105 -6.53 2.20 0.02
CA PHE A 105 -6.73 1.45 -1.22
C PHE A 105 -6.40 -0.04 -1.05
N VAL A 106 -5.24 -0.37 -0.50
CA VAL A 106 -4.75 -1.76 -0.48
C VAL A 106 -5.33 -2.55 0.70
N ARG A 107 -5.33 -2.00 1.92
CA ARG A 107 -5.82 -2.70 3.13
C ARG A 107 -7.28 -2.41 3.41
N GLY A 108 -7.73 -1.20 3.13
CA GLY A 108 -9.13 -0.86 3.22
C GLY A 108 -9.95 -1.62 2.17
N TRP A 109 -9.69 -1.35 0.88
CA TRP A 109 -10.48 -1.91 -0.19
C TRP A 109 -10.02 -3.29 -0.67
N LEU A 110 -8.78 -3.45 -1.17
CA LEU A 110 -8.37 -4.71 -1.81
C LEU A 110 -8.39 -5.89 -0.84
N GLN A 111 -7.78 -5.75 0.35
CA GLN A 111 -7.79 -6.83 1.35
C GLN A 111 -9.20 -7.14 1.85
N ALA A 112 -10.07 -6.12 1.99
CA ALA A 112 -11.48 -6.32 2.34
C ALA A 112 -12.25 -7.05 1.24
N ALA A 113 -12.08 -6.65 -0.03
CA ALA A 113 -12.71 -7.32 -1.18
C ALA A 113 -12.28 -8.79 -1.31
N LEU A 114 -11.05 -9.12 -0.89
CA LEU A 114 -10.54 -10.48 -0.86
C LEU A 114 -10.92 -11.26 0.40
N SER A 115 -11.49 -10.62 1.42
CA SER A 115 -11.79 -11.24 2.73
C SER A 115 -12.73 -12.44 2.69
N PRO A 116 -13.64 -12.62 1.70
CA PRO A 116 -14.41 -13.85 1.56
C PRO A 116 -13.56 -15.10 1.32
N ILE A 117 -12.31 -14.92 0.87
CA ILE A 117 -11.37 -16.01 0.62
C ILE A 117 -10.76 -16.44 1.95
N LYS A 118 -11.20 -17.58 2.48
CA LYS A 118 -10.78 -18.09 3.81
C LYS A 118 -9.52 -18.96 3.78
N GLN A 119 -8.91 -19.14 2.59
CA GLN A 119 -7.70 -19.94 2.46
C GLN A 119 -6.49 -19.27 3.13
N ARG A 120 -5.61 -20.11 3.67
CA ARG A 120 -4.38 -19.71 4.35
C ARG A 120 -3.19 -20.47 3.78
N LEU A 121 -2.02 -19.82 3.81
CA LEU A 121 -0.72 -20.42 3.54
C LEU A 121 0.11 -20.30 4.83
N GLY A 122 0.11 -21.35 5.65
CA GLY A 122 0.68 -21.30 6.98
C GLY A 122 -0.02 -20.26 7.86
N ALA A 123 0.74 -19.35 8.44
CA ALA A 123 0.26 -18.27 9.31
C ALA A 123 -0.45 -17.13 8.55
N TRP A 124 -0.41 -17.11 7.20
CA TRP A 124 -0.88 -16.02 6.36
C TRP A 124 -2.20 -16.35 5.69
N SER A 125 -3.15 -15.42 5.70
CA SER A 125 -4.32 -15.51 4.82
C SER A 125 -3.95 -15.12 3.39
N ILE A 126 -4.65 -15.68 2.39
CA ILE A 126 -4.46 -15.29 0.99
C ILE A 126 -4.75 -13.80 0.76
N PRO A 127 -5.80 -13.19 1.35
CA PRO A 127 -6.01 -11.74 1.29
C PRO A 127 -4.81 -10.91 1.78
N ALA A 128 -4.21 -11.31 2.93
CA ALA A 128 -3.06 -10.59 3.48
C ALA A 128 -1.83 -10.72 2.57
N LEU A 129 -1.54 -11.93 2.08
CA LEU A 129 -0.43 -12.15 1.14
C LEU A 129 -0.63 -11.36 -0.16
N ALA A 130 -1.81 -11.48 -0.79
CA ALA A 130 -2.09 -10.81 -2.06
C ALA A 130 -2.00 -9.29 -1.93
N SER A 131 -2.60 -8.70 -0.90
CA SER A 131 -2.56 -7.24 -0.67
C SER A 131 -1.16 -6.76 -0.27
N GLY A 132 -0.42 -7.54 0.54
CA GLY A 132 0.95 -7.20 0.94
C GLY A 132 1.92 -7.16 -0.24
N LEU A 133 1.90 -8.18 -1.09
CA LEU A 133 2.74 -8.24 -2.30
C LEU A 133 2.31 -7.21 -3.35
N PHE A 134 1.02 -6.95 -3.48
CA PHE A 134 0.53 -5.91 -4.37
C PHE A 134 1.10 -4.54 -4.01
N ALA A 135 1.17 -4.20 -2.73
CA ALA A 135 1.73 -2.93 -2.26
C ALA A 135 3.16 -2.66 -2.75
N GLY A 136 4.03 -3.67 -2.68
CA GLY A 136 5.39 -3.56 -3.22
C GLY A 136 5.41 -3.47 -4.75
N SER A 137 4.59 -4.28 -5.41
CA SER A 137 4.53 -4.33 -6.87
C SER A 137 4.04 -3.02 -7.51
N MET A 138 3.28 -2.19 -6.79
CA MET A 138 2.88 -0.85 -7.25
C MET A 138 4.09 0.01 -7.65
N TYR A 139 5.20 -0.10 -6.92
CA TYR A 139 6.40 0.69 -7.17
C TYR A 139 7.14 0.29 -8.45
N LEU A 140 7.00 -0.95 -8.92
CA LEU A 140 7.51 -1.36 -10.24
C LEU A 140 6.93 -0.49 -11.35
N VAL A 141 5.62 -0.25 -11.33
CA VAL A 141 4.94 0.54 -12.36
C VAL A 141 5.21 2.03 -12.19
N LEU A 142 5.17 2.51 -10.96
CA LEU A 142 5.26 3.95 -10.67
C LEU A 142 6.67 4.50 -10.86
N MET A 143 7.68 3.72 -10.54
CA MET A 143 9.08 4.19 -10.47
C MET A 143 9.98 3.68 -11.59
N LYS A 144 9.55 2.71 -12.40
CA LYS A 144 10.35 2.07 -13.45
C LYS A 144 11.06 3.06 -14.41
N GLN A 145 10.43 4.18 -14.69
CA GLN A 145 10.96 5.22 -15.62
C GLN A 145 11.42 6.48 -14.88
N ARG A 146 11.43 6.48 -13.54
CA ARG A 146 11.62 7.69 -12.71
C ARG A 146 12.80 7.60 -11.76
N ALA A 147 13.33 6.38 -11.55
CA ALA A 147 14.43 6.14 -10.63
C ALA A 147 15.38 5.05 -11.18
N PRO A 148 16.66 5.04 -10.74
CA PRO A 148 17.58 3.95 -11.02
C PRO A 148 17.03 2.59 -10.60
N GLY A 149 17.39 1.53 -11.34
CA GLY A 149 16.89 0.18 -11.08
C GLY A 149 17.11 -0.32 -9.65
N ALA A 150 18.26 0.00 -9.05
CA ALA A 150 18.56 -0.33 -7.66
C ALA A 150 17.57 0.32 -6.68
N THR A 151 17.25 1.61 -6.87
CA THR A 151 16.25 2.33 -6.06
C THR A 151 14.85 1.72 -6.24
N VAL A 152 14.47 1.39 -7.47
CA VAL A 152 13.19 0.71 -7.74
C VAL A 152 13.12 -0.61 -7.00
N MET A 153 14.17 -1.43 -7.05
CA MET A 153 14.22 -2.72 -6.36
C MET A 153 14.18 -2.55 -4.83
N ALA A 154 14.89 -1.57 -4.27
CA ALA A 154 14.84 -1.27 -2.83
C ALA A 154 13.40 -0.87 -2.40
N LEU A 155 12.73 -0.02 -3.18
CA LEU A 155 11.33 0.35 -2.94
C LEU A 155 10.41 -0.86 -3.02
N VAL A 156 10.54 -1.71 -4.03
CA VAL A 156 9.71 -2.92 -4.19
C VAL A 156 9.89 -3.87 -3.02
N VAL A 157 11.13 -4.17 -2.65
CA VAL A 157 11.43 -5.10 -1.54
C VAL A 157 10.98 -4.50 -0.21
N GLY A 158 11.37 -3.25 0.09
CA GLY A 158 11.00 -2.57 1.33
C GLY A 158 9.48 -2.41 1.48
N SER A 159 8.79 -1.97 0.41
CA SER A 159 7.34 -1.81 0.44
C SER A 159 6.59 -3.16 0.44
N SER A 160 7.16 -4.24 -0.14
CA SER A 160 6.58 -5.58 0.01
C SER A 160 6.68 -6.07 1.45
N ALA A 161 7.85 -5.90 2.09
CA ALA A 161 8.05 -6.30 3.48
C ALA A 161 7.14 -5.51 4.42
N LEU A 162 7.09 -4.17 4.27
CA LEU A 162 6.18 -3.31 4.99
C LEU A 162 4.73 -3.71 4.72
N GLY A 163 4.42 -3.96 3.45
CA GLY A 163 3.10 -4.35 2.98
C GLY A 163 2.59 -5.64 3.59
N LEU A 164 3.43 -6.65 3.71
CA LEU A 164 3.11 -7.90 4.37
C LEU A 164 2.88 -7.69 5.87
N ALA A 165 3.77 -6.96 6.55
CA ALA A 165 3.61 -6.65 7.97
C ALA A 165 2.32 -5.86 8.25
N ALA A 166 2.01 -4.85 7.45
CA ALA A 166 0.79 -4.05 7.53
C ALA A 166 -0.47 -4.89 7.27
N ALA A 167 -0.44 -5.78 6.25
CA ALA A 167 -1.56 -6.66 5.95
C ALA A 167 -1.84 -7.67 7.06
N LYS A 168 -0.80 -8.20 7.69
CA LYS A 168 -0.91 -9.08 8.85
C LYS A 168 -1.47 -8.32 10.06
N LEU A 169 -0.96 -7.13 10.33
CA LEU A 169 -1.47 -6.27 11.40
C LEU A 169 -2.94 -5.91 11.19
N ARG A 170 -3.35 -5.62 9.95
CA ARG A 170 -4.75 -5.39 9.58
C ARG A 170 -5.62 -6.63 9.85
N GLU A 171 -5.12 -7.83 9.52
CA GLU A 171 -5.82 -9.09 9.78
C GLU A 171 -6.02 -9.32 11.28
N GLU A 172 -5.01 -9.06 12.10
CA GLU A 172 -5.03 -9.31 13.55
C GLU A 172 -5.78 -8.25 14.33
N SER A 173 -5.59 -6.98 14.01
CA SER A 173 -6.22 -5.86 14.73
C SER A 173 -7.65 -5.57 14.28
N GLY A 174 -7.99 -5.97 13.06
CA GLY A 174 -9.23 -5.58 12.41
C GLY A 174 -9.31 -4.09 12.06
N SER A 175 -8.23 -3.31 12.19
CA SER A 175 -8.19 -1.85 12.04
C SER A 175 -7.17 -1.38 11.01
N LEU A 176 -7.46 -0.30 10.30
CA LEU A 176 -6.53 0.38 9.40
C LEU A 176 -5.52 1.28 10.12
N VAL A 177 -5.77 1.64 11.37
CA VAL A 177 -4.92 2.61 12.11
C VAL A 177 -3.47 2.15 12.18
N GLY A 178 -3.24 0.87 12.51
CA GLY A 178 -1.88 0.30 12.57
C GLY A 178 -1.16 0.33 11.23
N PRO A 179 -1.73 -0.25 10.16
CA PRO A 179 -1.19 -0.16 8.81
C PRO A 179 -0.85 1.26 8.35
N VAL A 180 -1.77 2.21 8.54
CA VAL A 180 -1.56 3.63 8.20
C VAL A 180 -0.38 4.20 8.99
N ALA A 181 -0.34 3.97 10.31
CA ALA A 181 0.77 4.44 11.14
C ALA A 181 2.12 3.87 10.69
N MET A 182 2.18 2.58 10.36
CA MET A 182 3.40 1.94 9.84
C MET A 182 3.86 2.59 8.53
N HIS A 183 2.96 2.83 7.59
CA HIS A 183 3.31 3.39 6.29
C HIS A 183 3.70 4.86 6.39
N VAL A 184 3.04 5.63 7.24
CA VAL A 184 3.41 7.03 7.54
C VAL A 184 4.81 7.10 8.15
N LEU A 185 5.12 6.25 9.14
CA LEU A 185 6.45 6.18 9.74
C LEU A 185 7.53 5.78 8.73
N PHE A 186 7.23 4.81 7.86
CA PHE A 186 8.11 4.43 6.75
C PHE A 186 8.37 5.63 5.82
N GLY A 187 7.31 6.32 5.39
CA GLY A 187 7.42 7.47 4.50
C GLY A 187 8.20 8.64 5.12
N LEU A 188 7.99 8.92 6.40
CA LEU A 188 8.76 9.94 7.12
C LEU A 188 10.24 9.55 7.23
N ALA A 189 10.54 8.30 7.59
CA ALA A 189 11.91 7.81 7.68
C ALA A 189 12.61 7.80 6.31
N LEU A 190 11.89 7.46 5.24
CA LEU A 190 12.35 7.55 3.86
C LEU A 190 12.70 8.98 3.44
N ALA A 191 11.88 9.95 3.82
CA ALA A 191 12.08 11.36 3.46
C ALA A 191 13.20 12.05 4.25
N LEU A 192 13.60 11.48 5.39
CA LEU A 192 14.64 12.03 6.27
C LEU A 192 16.01 11.36 6.05
N ALA A 193 16.10 10.26 5.32
CA ALA A 193 17.32 9.53 5.02
C ALA A 193 17.98 10.00 3.72
#